data_09d3fb09edab4f5d2a36d6892f724266
#
_entry.id   09d3fb09edab4f5d2a36d6892f724266
#
_cell.length_a   1.000
_cell.length_b   1.000
_cell.length_c   1.000
_cell.angle_alpha   90.00
_cell.angle_beta   90.00
_cell.angle_gamma   90.00
#
_symmetry.space_group_name_H-M   'P 1'
#
loop_
_entity.id
_entity.type
_entity.pdbx_description
1 polymer ?
#
loop_
_entity_poly.entity_id
_entity_poly.type
_entity_poly.pdbx_seq_one_letter_code
_entity_poly.pdbx_strand_id
1 'polypeptide(L)'
;DALDDALLNALCLPEGEAKGIEQMPLEQAKTVLAGEFEKGYQGILIGVHTLAAMKLLNVHLAVMHAQLDYAIERTSDIRGFNALVMTPDWANIAFSPRLIVAMDGFLSDGERALAKRQFPEARIIEVINMRTQSAACAGRLLPSDDALRQLYKALRQRERTDCTLNVLSAAIGLDEGMIRCGMRIMEQLGLVEYALQPFRFQLIPSGKVSLENSMLRARLLQMKDEGGKPF
;
A
#
# COMPACT_ATOMS: atom_id res chain seq x y z
N ASP A 1 8.96 -7.54 3.53
CA ASP A 1 9.26 -6.09 3.63
C ASP A 1 8.07 -5.38 4.28
N ALA A 2 8.34 -4.54 5.30
CA ALA A 2 7.29 -3.84 6.06
C ALA A 2 6.40 -2.95 5.18
N LEU A 3 6.97 -2.31 4.15
CA LEU A 3 6.21 -1.52 3.19
C LEU A 3 5.31 -2.39 2.31
N ASP A 4 5.77 -3.58 1.91
CA ASP A 4 4.93 -4.50 1.15
C ASP A 4 3.73 -4.97 1.98
N ASP A 5 3.92 -5.32 3.24
CA ASP A 5 2.84 -5.71 4.14
C ASP A 5 1.88 -4.55 4.42
N ALA A 6 2.41 -3.33 4.60
CA ALA A 6 1.60 -2.12 4.78
C ALA A 6 0.75 -1.82 3.53
N LEU A 7 1.34 -1.94 2.32
CA LEU A 7 0.59 -1.80 1.07
C LEU A 7 -0.54 -2.84 0.96
N LEU A 8 -0.24 -4.11 1.23
CA LEU A 8 -1.26 -5.17 1.18
C LEU A 8 -2.37 -4.93 2.20
N ASN A 9 -2.05 -4.44 3.40
CA ASN A 9 -3.04 -4.05 4.41
C ASN A 9 -3.92 -2.90 3.93
N ALA A 10 -3.30 -1.82 3.41
CA ALA A 10 -4.01 -0.65 2.92
C ALA A 10 -4.97 -0.99 1.77
N LEU A 11 -4.55 -1.88 0.85
CA LEU A 11 -5.38 -2.34 -0.26
C LEU A 11 -6.54 -3.27 0.17
N CYS A 12 -6.52 -3.80 1.39
CA CYS A 12 -7.63 -4.58 1.96
C CYS A 12 -8.66 -3.74 2.71
N LEU A 13 -8.51 -2.40 2.77
CA LEU A 13 -9.49 -1.54 3.42
C LEU A 13 -10.85 -1.57 2.73
N PRO A 14 -11.96 -1.45 3.49
CA PRO A 14 -13.30 -1.43 2.92
C PRO A 14 -13.50 -0.28 1.94
N GLU A 15 -14.25 -0.50 0.88
CA GLU A 15 -14.65 0.54 -0.05
C GLU A 15 -15.59 1.54 0.60
N GLY A 16 -15.62 2.77 0.05
CA GLY A 16 -16.50 3.84 0.51
C GLY A 16 -16.46 5.02 -0.44
N GLU A 17 -17.45 5.89 -0.34
CA GLU A 17 -17.49 7.11 -1.15
C GLU A 17 -16.42 8.11 -0.69
N ALA A 18 -15.68 8.66 -1.65
CA ALA A 18 -14.75 9.75 -1.44
C ALA A 18 -14.83 10.76 -2.61
N LYS A 19 -15.27 11.96 -2.30
CA LYS A 19 -15.35 13.08 -3.25
C LYS A 19 -14.32 14.16 -2.89
N GLY A 20 -13.94 14.99 -3.86
CA GLY A 20 -13.08 16.15 -3.61
C GLY A 20 -11.61 15.79 -3.41
N ILE A 21 -11.12 14.77 -4.09
CA ILE A 21 -9.69 14.46 -4.19
C ILE A 21 -9.17 15.14 -5.45
N GLU A 22 -8.13 15.96 -5.28
CA GLU A 22 -7.47 16.67 -6.36
C GLU A 22 -6.38 15.77 -6.98
N GLN A 23 -6.22 15.89 -8.29
CA GLN A 23 -5.16 15.21 -9.02
C GLN A 23 -4.28 16.24 -9.69
N MET A 24 -2.97 16.16 -9.48
CA MET A 24 -2.02 17.10 -10.06
C MET A 24 -0.63 16.48 -10.28
N PRO A 25 0.16 17.04 -11.20
CA PRO A 25 1.54 16.59 -11.38
C PRO A 25 2.43 17.01 -10.20
N LEU A 26 3.58 16.33 -10.05
CA LEU A 26 4.53 16.53 -8.95
C LEU A 26 4.94 18.00 -8.78
N GLU A 27 5.26 18.72 -9.86
CA GLU A 27 5.71 20.12 -9.77
C GLU A 27 4.64 21.04 -9.18
N GLN A 28 3.38 20.80 -9.49
CA GLN A 28 2.28 21.53 -8.89
C GLN A 28 2.08 21.17 -7.41
N ALA A 29 2.18 19.88 -7.06
CA ALA A 29 2.10 19.42 -5.68
C ALA A 29 3.26 19.98 -4.84
N LYS A 30 4.46 20.06 -5.38
CA LYS A 30 5.63 20.71 -4.74
C LYS A 30 5.37 22.18 -4.45
N THR A 31 4.75 22.91 -5.37
CA THR A 31 4.37 24.32 -5.16
C THR A 31 3.39 24.46 -4.00
N VAL A 32 2.39 23.59 -3.92
CA VAL A 32 1.44 23.57 -2.80
C VAL A 32 2.16 23.29 -1.49
N LEU A 33 3.02 22.25 -1.44
CA LEU A 33 3.79 21.89 -0.24
C LEU A 33 4.71 23.04 0.19
N ALA A 34 5.43 23.66 -0.73
CA ALA A 34 6.31 24.80 -0.42
C ALA A 34 5.53 25.96 0.22
N GLY A 35 4.37 26.31 -0.33
CA GLY A 35 3.51 27.35 0.24
C GLY A 35 3.00 27.02 1.64
N GLU A 36 2.76 25.75 1.96
CA GLU A 36 2.36 25.33 3.32
C GLU A 36 3.56 25.37 4.29
N PHE A 37 4.75 24.96 3.85
CA PHE A 37 5.97 25.05 4.66
C PHE A 37 6.38 26.49 4.98
N GLU A 38 6.25 27.40 4.01
CA GLU A 38 6.53 28.85 4.21
C GLU A 38 5.60 29.48 5.25
N LYS A 39 4.37 29.01 5.36
CA LYS A 39 3.42 29.42 6.40
C LYS A 39 3.77 28.87 7.79
N GLY A 40 4.83 28.09 7.91
CA GLY A 40 5.21 27.38 9.13
C GLY A 40 4.19 26.29 9.51
N TYR A 41 3.40 25.81 8.55
CA TYR A 41 2.36 24.84 8.82
C TYR A 41 2.96 23.46 9.11
N GLN A 42 2.56 22.90 10.22
CA GLN A 42 2.80 21.52 10.62
C GLN A 42 1.47 20.75 10.55
N GLY A 43 1.48 19.50 10.25
CA GLY A 43 0.25 18.68 10.12
C GLY A 43 -0.07 18.32 8.68
N ILE A 44 0.99 18.07 7.90
CA ILE A 44 0.91 17.51 6.56
C ILE A 44 1.16 16.00 6.64
N LEU A 45 0.30 15.20 6.04
CA LEU A 45 0.53 13.78 5.82
C LEU A 45 0.98 13.53 4.38
N ILE A 46 2.01 12.73 4.22
CA ILE A 46 2.50 12.29 2.91
C ILE A 46 2.36 10.76 2.86
N GLY A 47 1.47 10.28 1.99
CA GLY A 47 1.24 8.87 1.78
C GLY A 47 2.20 8.29 0.75
N VAL A 48 2.82 7.16 1.09
CA VAL A 48 3.68 6.38 0.19
C VAL A 48 3.39 4.88 0.33
N HIS A 49 3.34 4.17 -0.79
CA HIS A 49 3.17 2.72 -0.81
C HIS A 49 4.49 2.00 -1.06
N THR A 50 5.51 2.68 -1.54
CA THR A 50 6.74 2.04 -2.00
C THR A 50 7.99 2.72 -1.44
N LEU A 51 9.03 1.92 -1.21
CA LEU A 51 10.34 2.42 -0.83
C LEU A 51 10.93 3.34 -1.90
N ALA A 52 10.65 3.05 -3.17
CA ALA A 52 11.11 3.89 -4.28
C ALA A 52 10.49 5.28 -4.22
N ALA A 53 9.17 5.40 -3.99
CA ALA A 53 8.49 6.68 -3.81
C ALA A 53 9.04 7.43 -2.58
N MET A 54 9.28 6.74 -1.47
CA MET A 54 9.86 7.34 -0.26
C MET A 54 11.26 7.89 -0.50
N LYS A 55 12.12 7.18 -1.25
CA LYS A 55 13.46 7.65 -1.60
C LYS A 55 13.40 8.87 -2.52
N LEU A 56 12.53 8.86 -3.53
CA LEU A 56 12.33 9.99 -4.43
C LEU A 56 11.80 11.22 -3.70
N LEU A 57 10.89 11.03 -2.72
CA LEU A 57 10.37 12.09 -1.88
C LEU A 57 11.51 12.88 -1.22
N ASN A 58 12.51 12.20 -0.64
CA ASN A 58 13.66 12.87 -0.01
C ASN A 58 14.42 13.76 -0.98
N VAL A 59 14.61 13.32 -2.23
CA VAL A 59 15.27 14.13 -3.26
C VAL A 59 14.44 15.36 -3.61
N HIS A 60 13.12 15.20 -3.77
CA HIS A 60 12.24 16.31 -4.19
C HIS A 60 11.99 17.32 -3.06
N LEU A 61 11.90 16.89 -1.82
CA LEU A 61 11.61 17.78 -0.69
C LEU A 61 12.85 18.36 0.01
N ALA A 62 14.04 17.80 -0.23
CA ALA A 62 15.28 18.32 0.34
C ALA A 62 15.53 19.78 -0.03
N VAL A 63 15.20 20.17 -1.25
CA VAL A 63 15.34 21.55 -1.74
C VAL A 63 14.38 22.57 -1.09
N MET A 64 13.34 22.07 -0.41
CA MET A 64 12.37 22.91 0.29
C MET A 64 12.70 23.09 1.78
N HIS A 65 13.82 22.54 2.25
CA HIS A 65 14.21 22.53 3.67
C HIS A 65 13.12 22.00 4.61
N ALA A 66 12.29 21.09 4.10
CA ALA A 66 11.24 20.46 4.87
C ALA A 66 11.83 19.51 5.91
N GLN A 67 11.28 19.58 7.12
CA GLN A 67 11.59 18.65 8.19
C GLN A 67 10.55 17.53 8.17
N LEU A 68 10.98 16.31 7.89
CA LEU A 68 10.13 15.15 7.75
C LEU A 68 10.33 14.17 8.90
N ASP A 69 9.27 13.59 9.39
CA ASP A 69 9.30 12.37 10.20
C ASP A 69 8.65 11.21 9.42
N TYR A 70 8.90 9.98 9.86
CA TYR A 70 8.47 8.76 9.18
C TYR A 70 7.80 7.83 10.18
N ALA A 71 6.57 7.40 9.87
CA ALA A 71 5.74 6.56 10.73
C ALA A 71 5.31 5.26 10.03
N ILE A 72 6.26 4.57 9.40
CA ILE A 72 5.92 3.35 8.63
C ILE A 72 5.65 2.15 9.55
N GLU A 73 6.28 2.08 10.70
CA GLU A 73 6.10 0.98 11.66
C GLU A 73 5.86 1.45 13.10
N ARG A 74 5.61 2.74 13.29
CA ARG A 74 5.48 3.32 14.63
C ARG A 74 4.47 4.45 14.66
N THR A 75 3.91 4.72 15.83
CA THR A 75 3.21 5.98 16.10
C THR A 75 4.21 7.12 16.07
N SER A 76 3.87 8.21 15.41
CA SER A 76 4.68 9.41 15.36
C SER A 76 3.88 10.65 15.69
N ASP A 77 4.58 11.60 16.31
CA ASP A 77 4.10 12.92 16.67
C ASP A 77 4.76 13.94 15.73
N ILE A 78 4.00 14.89 15.23
CA ILE A 78 4.48 15.91 14.28
C ILE A 78 5.35 17.00 14.94
N ARG A 79 5.55 16.97 16.25
CA ARG A 79 6.32 18.00 16.93
C ARG A 79 7.74 18.12 16.40
N GLY A 80 8.10 19.32 15.94
CA GLY A 80 9.41 19.61 15.35
C GLY A 80 9.56 19.24 13.87
N PHE A 81 8.50 18.74 13.23
CA PHE A 81 8.49 18.37 11.82
C PHE A 81 7.39 19.10 11.06
N ASN A 82 7.59 19.33 9.76
CA ASN A 82 6.58 19.91 8.87
C ASN A 82 5.59 18.88 8.37
N ALA A 83 6.06 17.67 8.08
CA ALA A 83 5.24 16.61 7.53
C ALA A 83 5.61 15.25 8.11
N LEU A 84 4.62 14.37 8.16
CA LEU A 84 4.75 12.97 8.50
C LEU A 84 4.59 12.12 7.24
N VAL A 85 5.58 11.29 6.95
CA VAL A 85 5.55 10.33 5.85
C VAL A 85 5.12 8.96 6.37
N MET A 86 4.07 8.38 5.79
CA MET A 86 3.53 7.10 6.21
C MET A 86 2.79 6.38 5.10
N THR A 87 2.38 5.15 5.37
CA THR A 87 1.48 4.40 4.49
C THR A 87 0.04 4.90 4.62
N PRO A 88 -0.79 4.82 3.54
CA PRO A 88 -2.14 5.37 3.52
C PRO A 88 -3.20 4.60 4.32
N ASP A 89 -2.80 3.80 5.29
CA ASP A 89 -3.70 3.25 6.32
C ASP A 89 -3.99 4.27 7.44
N TRP A 90 -3.25 5.39 7.46
CA TRP A 90 -3.38 6.52 8.39
C TRP A 90 -3.49 6.11 9.87
N ALA A 91 -2.84 5.01 10.24
CA ALA A 91 -2.90 4.47 11.58
C ALA A 91 -2.10 5.32 12.58
N ASN A 92 -2.63 5.40 13.81
CA ASN A 92 -1.94 6.02 14.95
C ASN A 92 -1.51 7.49 14.74
N ILE A 93 -2.35 8.27 14.08
CA ILE A 93 -2.14 9.71 13.89
C ILE A 93 -2.63 10.46 15.12
N ALA A 94 -1.75 11.26 15.74
CA ALA A 94 -2.05 12.04 16.96
C ALA A 94 -2.46 13.49 16.69
N PHE A 95 -2.66 13.88 15.43
CA PHE A 95 -3.02 15.23 15.02
C PHE A 95 -4.04 15.23 13.88
N SER A 96 -4.67 16.37 13.60
CA SER A 96 -5.60 16.53 12.48
C SER A 96 -4.88 17.21 11.30
N PRO A 97 -4.56 16.48 10.23
CA PRO A 97 -3.91 17.07 9.07
C PRO A 97 -4.88 17.99 8.32
N ARG A 98 -4.35 19.07 7.73
CA ARG A 98 -5.08 19.92 6.76
C ARG A 98 -4.77 19.53 5.33
N LEU A 99 -3.62 18.90 5.11
CA LEU A 99 -3.18 18.47 3.79
C LEU A 99 -2.69 17.05 3.84
N ILE A 100 -3.18 16.24 2.91
CA ILE A 100 -2.74 14.85 2.67
C ILE A 100 -2.26 14.78 1.22
N VAL A 101 -1.05 14.30 0.99
CA VAL A 101 -0.48 14.13 -0.36
C VAL A 101 -0.14 12.67 -0.58
N ALA A 102 -0.83 12.01 -1.51
CA ALA A 102 -0.46 10.67 -1.98
C ALA A 102 0.66 10.81 -3.01
N MET A 103 1.91 10.69 -2.54
CA MET A 103 3.09 11.03 -3.33
C MET A 103 3.34 10.06 -4.49
N ASP A 104 3.04 8.81 -4.35
CA ASP A 104 3.13 7.83 -5.44
C ASP A 104 1.86 7.75 -6.33
N GLY A 105 0.97 8.69 -6.15
CA GLY A 105 -0.09 8.99 -7.11
C GLY A 105 -1.25 8.01 -7.14
N PHE A 106 -1.35 7.15 -6.15
CA PHE A 106 -2.42 6.17 -6.05
C PHE A 106 -2.97 6.07 -4.63
N LEU A 107 -4.28 6.20 -4.52
CA LEU A 107 -5.06 5.75 -3.36
C LEU A 107 -6.16 4.81 -3.85
N SER A 108 -6.29 3.66 -3.23
CA SER A 108 -7.46 2.80 -3.47
C SER A 108 -8.74 3.47 -2.95
N ASP A 109 -9.89 3.03 -3.40
CA ASP A 109 -11.18 3.56 -2.92
C ASP A 109 -11.32 3.41 -1.41
N GLY A 110 -10.80 2.33 -0.84
CA GLY A 110 -10.77 2.13 0.61
C GLY A 110 -9.89 3.14 1.35
N GLU A 111 -8.72 3.46 0.81
CA GLU A 111 -7.80 4.46 1.38
C GLU A 111 -8.39 5.87 1.29
N ARG A 112 -9.02 6.22 0.16
CA ARG A 112 -9.73 7.49 -0.03
C ARG A 112 -10.87 7.63 0.98
N ALA A 113 -11.70 6.60 1.10
CA ALA A 113 -12.81 6.58 2.04
C ALA A 113 -12.34 6.70 3.50
N LEU A 114 -11.24 5.99 3.84
CA LEU A 114 -10.66 6.07 5.17
C LEU A 114 -10.13 7.47 5.48
N ALA A 115 -9.37 8.07 4.56
CA ALA A 115 -8.84 9.42 4.72
C ALA A 115 -9.95 10.45 4.91
N LYS A 116 -11.01 10.40 4.10
CA LYS A 116 -12.16 11.31 4.23
C LYS A 116 -12.97 11.11 5.50
N ARG A 117 -13.08 9.88 5.98
CA ARG A 117 -13.77 9.59 7.24
C ARG A 117 -12.96 10.06 8.47
N GLN A 118 -11.65 9.85 8.46
CA GLN A 118 -10.80 10.25 9.58
C GLN A 118 -10.50 11.75 9.58
N PHE A 119 -10.35 12.36 8.41
CA PHE A 119 -9.93 13.74 8.23
C PHE A 119 -10.85 14.47 7.22
N PRO A 120 -12.13 14.69 7.57
CA PRO A 120 -13.13 15.22 6.63
C PRO A 120 -12.77 16.61 6.08
N GLU A 121 -12.04 17.41 6.86
CA GLU A 121 -11.63 18.77 6.47
C GLU A 121 -10.27 18.81 5.74
N ALA A 122 -9.59 17.70 5.63
CA ALA A 122 -8.30 17.67 4.96
C ALA A 122 -8.44 17.80 3.43
N ARG A 123 -7.61 18.66 2.86
CA ARG A 123 -7.37 18.69 1.42
C ARG A 123 -6.55 17.45 1.04
N ILE A 124 -6.97 16.71 0.02
CA ILE A 124 -6.30 15.47 -0.42
C ILE A 124 -5.85 15.65 -1.86
N ILE A 125 -4.56 15.37 -2.12
CA ILE A 125 -3.93 15.49 -3.43
C ILE A 125 -3.31 14.13 -3.81
N GLU A 126 -3.58 13.65 -5.02
CA GLU A 126 -2.87 12.54 -5.66
C GLU A 126 -1.89 13.08 -6.71
N VAL A 127 -0.62 12.68 -6.61
CA VAL A 127 0.44 13.12 -7.53
C VAL A 127 0.50 12.18 -8.73
N ILE A 128 -0.24 12.47 -9.77
CA ILE A 128 -0.55 11.53 -10.87
C ILE A 128 0.65 11.04 -11.68
N ASN A 129 1.69 11.83 -11.85
CA ASN A 129 2.89 11.44 -12.62
C ASN A 129 3.91 10.58 -11.82
N MET A 130 3.56 10.19 -10.58
CA MET A 130 4.34 9.26 -9.76
C MET A 130 3.76 7.84 -9.73
N ARG A 131 2.66 7.58 -10.43
CA ARG A 131 1.94 6.29 -10.45
C ARG A 131 2.76 5.10 -10.94
N THR A 132 3.79 5.34 -11.75
CA THR A 132 4.68 4.27 -12.23
C THR A 132 5.37 3.49 -11.11
N GLN A 133 5.65 4.12 -9.97
CA GLN A 133 6.27 3.47 -8.81
C GLN A 133 5.31 2.47 -8.16
N SER A 134 4.05 2.89 -7.96
CA SER A 134 3.00 2.03 -7.44
C SER A 134 2.69 0.86 -8.37
N ALA A 135 2.64 1.12 -9.69
CA ALA A 135 2.44 0.08 -10.70
C ALA A 135 3.55 -0.97 -10.69
N ALA A 136 4.80 -0.54 -10.58
CA ALA A 136 5.94 -1.45 -10.51
C ALA A 136 5.88 -2.32 -9.23
N CYS A 137 5.51 -1.74 -8.09
CA CYS A 137 5.33 -2.47 -6.84
C CYS A 137 4.18 -3.49 -6.95
N ALA A 138 3.03 -3.08 -7.47
CA ALA A 138 1.89 -3.97 -7.69
C ALA A 138 2.25 -5.12 -8.64
N GLY A 139 2.98 -4.83 -9.73
CA GLY A 139 3.46 -5.84 -10.67
C GLY A 139 4.41 -6.86 -10.05
N ARG A 140 5.25 -6.43 -9.10
CA ARG A 140 6.16 -7.32 -8.37
C ARG A 140 5.43 -8.20 -7.35
N LEU A 141 4.45 -7.65 -6.64
CA LEU A 141 3.74 -8.36 -5.57
C LEU A 141 2.63 -9.29 -6.08
N LEU A 142 2.00 -8.95 -7.21
CA LEU A 142 0.86 -9.68 -7.73
C LEU A 142 1.28 -11.00 -8.37
N PRO A 143 0.96 -12.18 -7.79
CA PRO A 143 1.23 -13.44 -8.43
C PRO A 143 0.33 -13.66 -9.66
N SER A 144 0.86 -14.27 -10.68
CA SER A 144 0.07 -14.75 -11.81
C SER A 144 -0.91 -15.85 -11.38
N ASP A 145 -1.91 -16.11 -12.18
CA ASP A 145 -2.86 -17.21 -11.93
C ASP A 145 -2.16 -18.56 -11.80
N ASP A 146 -1.13 -18.79 -12.61
CA ASP A 146 -0.34 -20.03 -12.53
C ASP A 146 0.51 -20.07 -11.28
N ALA A 147 1.09 -18.94 -10.85
CA ALA A 147 1.82 -18.84 -9.59
C ALA A 147 0.90 -19.12 -8.38
N LEU A 148 -0.33 -18.60 -8.39
CA LEU A 148 -1.33 -18.91 -7.36
C LEU A 148 -1.69 -20.40 -7.34
N ARG A 149 -1.85 -21.03 -8.51
CA ARG A 149 -2.09 -22.48 -8.60
C ARG A 149 -0.90 -23.30 -8.08
N GLN A 150 0.33 -22.89 -8.40
CA GLN A 150 1.54 -23.55 -7.91
C GLN A 150 1.66 -23.41 -6.38
N LEU A 151 1.40 -22.22 -5.85
CA LEU A 151 1.39 -21.97 -4.40
C LEU A 151 0.35 -22.85 -3.70
N TYR A 152 -0.88 -22.91 -4.21
CA TYR A 152 -1.92 -23.77 -3.63
C TYR A 152 -1.56 -25.25 -3.65
N LYS A 153 -0.98 -25.74 -4.76
CA LYS A 153 -0.49 -27.13 -4.85
C LYS A 153 0.63 -27.40 -3.84
N ALA A 154 1.57 -26.46 -3.67
CA ALA A 154 2.66 -26.60 -2.73
C ALA A 154 2.17 -26.63 -1.28
N LEU A 155 1.17 -25.81 -0.93
CA LEU A 155 0.52 -25.85 0.38
C LEU A 155 -0.16 -27.20 0.63
N ARG A 156 -0.92 -27.74 -0.32
CA ARG A 156 -1.56 -29.06 -0.22
C ARG A 156 -0.58 -30.18 0.07
N GLN A 157 0.61 -30.13 -0.53
CA GLN A 157 1.66 -31.13 -0.32
C GLN A 157 2.30 -31.03 1.08
N ARG A 158 2.21 -29.85 1.72
CA ARG A 158 2.89 -29.54 2.98
C ARG A 158 1.97 -29.33 4.18
N GLU A 159 0.69 -29.60 4.05
CA GLU A 159 -0.34 -29.34 5.09
C GLU A 159 -0.03 -30.04 6.42
N ARG A 160 0.78 -31.11 6.39
CA ARG A 160 1.16 -31.90 7.58
C ARG A 160 2.64 -31.83 7.93
N THR A 161 3.38 -30.91 7.35
CA THR A 161 4.81 -30.76 7.57
C THR A 161 5.14 -29.36 8.02
N ASP A 162 6.17 -29.22 8.84
CA ASP A 162 6.69 -27.90 9.18
C ASP A 162 7.16 -27.19 7.90
N CYS A 163 6.59 -26.03 7.65
CA CYS A 163 6.85 -25.22 6.47
C CYS A 163 7.12 -23.78 6.89
N THR A 164 8.08 -23.14 6.25
CA THR A 164 8.37 -21.72 6.40
C THR A 164 8.18 -21.01 5.05
N LEU A 165 8.07 -19.69 5.08
CA LEU A 165 7.99 -18.92 3.84
C LEU A 165 9.20 -19.13 2.93
N ASN A 166 10.41 -19.22 3.52
CA ASN A 166 11.64 -19.49 2.78
C ASN A 166 11.63 -20.87 2.09
N VAL A 167 11.08 -21.88 2.76
CA VAL A 167 10.92 -23.23 2.18
C VAL A 167 9.94 -23.22 1.03
N LEU A 168 8.82 -22.50 1.15
CA LEU A 168 7.89 -22.32 0.04
C LEU A 168 8.53 -21.54 -1.11
N SER A 169 9.17 -20.42 -0.82
CA SER A 169 9.88 -19.60 -1.81
C SER A 169 10.88 -20.42 -2.63
N ALA A 170 11.73 -21.18 -1.96
CA ALA A 170 12.72 -22.06 -2.62
C ALA A 170 12.05 -23.17 -3.46
N ALA A 171 10.92 -23.71 -3.00
CA ALA A 171 10.24 -24.83 -3.66
C ALA A 171 9.51 -24.44 -4.95
N ILE A 172 9.00 -23.22 -5.02
CA ILE A 172 8.15 -22.76 -6.15
C ILE A 172 8.76 -21.60 -6.94
N GLY A 173 9.91 -21.07 -6.51
CA GLY A 173 10.62 -20.00 -7.20
C GLY A 173 9.91 -18.64 -7.17
N LEU A 174 9.05 -18.40 -6.16
CA LEU A 174 8.40 -17.12 -5.93
C LEU A 174 9.07 -16.37 -4.79
N ASP A 175 9.17 -15.05 -4.86
CA ASP A 175 9.66 -14.26 -3.73
C ASP A 175 8.64 -14.24 -2.57
N GLU A 176 9.14 -13.94 -1.35
CA GLU A 176 8.29 -13.94 -0.15
C GLU A 176 7.16 -12.91 -0.21
N GLY A 177 7.38 -11.75 -0.82
CA GLY A 177 6.34 -10.73 -0.97
C GLY A 177 5.19 -11.24 -1.83
N MET A 178 5.52 -11.93 -2.92
CA MET A 178 4.54 -12.56 -3.82
C MET A 178 3.79 -13.71 -3.12
N ILE A 179 4.48 -14.51 -2.29
CA ILE A 179 3.84 -15.56 -1.49
C ILE A 179 2.88 -14.95 -0.48
N ARG A 180 3.28 -13.92 0.26
CA ARG A 180 2.42 -13.22 1.22
C ARG A 180 1.18 -12.65 0.55
N CYS A 181 1.34 -12.02 -0.61
CA CYS A 181 0.22 -11.54 -1.43
C CYS A 181 -0.70 -12.70 -1.83
N GLY A 182 -0.14 -13.80 -2.33
CA GLY A 182 -0.89 -14.99 -2.72
C GLY A 182 -1.66 -15.62 -1.56
N MET A 183 -1.06 -15.69 -0.37
CA MET A 183 -1.74 -16.17 0.85
C MET A 183 -2.96 -15.31 1.19
N ARG A 184 -2.84 -13.97 1.14
CA ARG A 184 -3.96 -13.06 1.38
C ARG A 184 -5.07 -13.19 0.34
N ILE A 185 -4.71 -13.33 -0.94
CA ILE A 185 -5.69 -13.59 -2.00
C ILE A 185 -6.45 -14.89 -1.71
N MET A 186 -5.74 -15.96 -1.37
CA MET A 186 -6.37 -17.25 -1.05
C MET A 186 -7.23 -17.20 0.21
N GLU A 187 -6.84 -16.43 1.22
CA GLU A 187 -7.65 -16.21 2.43
C GLU A 187 -8.94 -15.47 2.09
N GLN A 188 -8.90 -14.40 1.30
CA GLN A 188 -10.09 -13.70 0.81
C GLN A 188 -11.04 -14.62 0.00
N LEU A 189 -10.48 -15.61 -0.68
CA LEU A 189 -11.23 -16.60 -1.43
C LEU A 189 -11.75 -17.76 -0.58
N GLY A 190 -11.47 -17.79 0.73
CA GLY A 190 -11.85 -18.85 1.63
C GLY A 190 -11.14 -20.19 1.36
N LEU A 191 -9.93 -20.16 0.82
CA LEU A 191 -9.14 -21.35 0.48
C LEU A 191 -8.14 -21.74 1.56
N VAL A 192 -7.72 -20.78 2.39
CA VAL A 192 -6.71 -20.96 3.43
C VAL A 192 -6.97 -20.02 4.60
N GLU A 193 -6.69 -20.48 5.80
CA GLU A 193 -6.43 -19.67 6.99
C GLU A 193 -4.94 -19.73 7.30
N TYR A 194 -4.31 -18.63 7.68
CA TYR A 194 -2.88 -18.61 7.95
C TYR A 194 -2.46 -17.57 8.99
N ALA A 195 -1.27 -17.78 9.55
CA ALA A 195 -0.54 -16.80 10.36
C ALA A 195 0.90 -16.73 9.84
N LEU A 196 1.50 -15.54 9.89
CA LEU A 196 2.86 -15.32 9.37
C LEU A 196 3.94 -15.54 10.44
N GLN A 197 3.62 -15.35 11.72
CA GLN A 197 4.59 -15.43 12.82
C GLN A 197 4.03 -16.20 14.01
N PRO A 198 4.39 -17.48 14.20
CA PRO A 198 5.12 -18.33 13.26
C PRO A 198 4.28 -18.66 12.03
N PHE A 199 4.94 -18.96 10.91
CA PHE A 199 4.22 -19.32 9.70
C PHE A 199 3.46 -20.64 9.92
N ARG A 200 2.14 -20.56 9.81
CA ARG A 200 1.21 -21.70 9.92
C ARG A 200 0.08 -21.48 8.95
N PHE A 201 -0.46 -22.54 8.43
CA PHE A 201 -1.63 -22.47 7.56
C PHE A 201 -2.49 -23.72 7.69
N GLN A 202 -3.75 -23.57 7.35
CA GLN A 202 -4.75 -24.64 7.24
C GLN A 202 -5.53 -24.42 5.94
N LEU A 203 -5.61 -25.46 5.12
CA LEU A 203 -6.43 -25.41 3.91
C LEU A 203 -7.90 -25.61 4.26
N ILE A 204 -8.75 -24.80 3.66
CA ILE A 204 -10.21 -24.89 3.81
C ILE A 204 -10.75 -25.68 2.63
N PRO A 205 -11.47 -26.80 2.86
CA PRO A 205 -12.12 -27.52 1.77
C PRO A 205 -13.14 -26.62 1.07
N SER A 206 -12.91 -26.33 -0.19
CA SER A 206 -13.79 -25.48 -0.99
C SER A 206 -14.00 -26.06 -2.38
N GLY A 207 -15.12 -25.70 -3.00
CA GLY A 207 -15.38 -25.96 -4.40
C GLY A 207 -14.54 -25.07 -5.35
N LYS A 208 -14.95 -24.97 -6.59
CA LYS A 208 -14.32 -24.08 -7.57
C LYS A 208 -14.60 -22.62 -7.23
N VAL A 209 -13.56 -21.81 -7.02
CA VAL A 209 -13.63 -20.38 -6.72
C VAL A 209 -13.11 -19.56 -7.89
N SER A 210 -13.70 -18.38 -8.09
CA SER A 210 -13.19 -17.40 -9.05
C SER A 210 -12.19 -16.46 -8.39
N LEU A 211 -11.05 -16.23 -9.04
CA LEU A 211 -10.04 -15.27 -8.60
C LEU A 211 -10.55 -13.82 -8.63
N GLU A 212 -11.60 -13.54 -9.39
CA GLU A 212 -12.25 -12.22 -9.46
C GLU A 212 -12.92 -11.82 -8.14
N ASN A 213 -13.20 -12.78 -7.26
CA ASN A 213 -13.76 -12.50 -5.94
C ASN A 213 -12.75 -11.96 -4.93
N SER A 214 -11.45 -11.88 -5.29
CA SER A 214 -10.45 -11.24 -4.43
C SER A 214 -10.37 -9.75 -4.68
N MET A 215 -10.78 -8.97 -3.69
CA MET A 215 -10.68 -7.51 -3.69
C MET A 215 -9.22 -7.05 -3.78
N LEU A 216 -8.30 -7.67 -3.05
CA LEU A 216 -6.87 -7.35 -3.09
C LEU A 216 -6.31 -7.53 -4.51
N ARG A 217 -6.63 -8.67 -5.16
CA ARG A 217 -6.18 -8.91 -6.53
C ARG A 217 -6.71 -7.86 -7.50
N ALA A 218 -7.99 -7.51 -7.41
CA ALA A 218 -8.61 -6.50 -8.26
C ALA A 218 -7.94 -5.13 -8.11
N ARG A 219 -7.65 -4.71 -6.88
CA ARG A 219 -6.99 -3.44 -6.58
C ARG A 219 -5.53 -3.40 -7.04
N LEU A 220 -4.79 -4.49 -6.87
CA LEU A 220 -3.43 -4.60 -7.40
C LEU A 220 -3.39 -4.55 -8.94
N LEU A 221 -4.36 -5.17 -9.61
CA LEU A 221 -4.50 -5.06 -11.06
C LEU A 221 -4.80 -3.62 -11.48
N GLN A 222 -5.76 -2.97 -10.83
CA GLN A 222 -6.08 -1.56 -11.08
C GLN A 222 -4.83 -0.67 -10.90
N MET A 223 -4.10 -0.82 -9.81
CA MET A 223 -2.89 -0.06 -9.52
C MET A 223 -1.82 -0.26 -10.60
N LYS A 224 -1.64 -1.51 -11.05
CA LYS A 224 -0.72 -1.85 -12.15
C LYS A 224 -1.13 -1.19 -13.46
N ASP A 225 -2.42 -1.23 -13.79
CA ASP A 225 -2.96 -0.72 -15.05
C ASP A 225 -2.96 0.82 -15.11
N GLU A 226 -3.25 1.48 -13.99
CA GLU A 226 -3.23 2.94 -13.90
C GLU A 226 -1.82 3.52 -14.07
N GLY A 227 -0.79 2.84 -13.57
CA GLY A 227 0.60 3.25 -13.74
C GLY A 227 1.11 3.16 -15.18
N GLY A 228 0.47 2.37 -16.03
CA GLY A 228 0.81 2.22 -17.45
C GLY A 228 0.10 3.21 -18.38
N LYS A 229 -0.83 4.02 -17.88
CA LYS A 229 -1.54 5.01 -18.71
C LYS A 229 -0.68 6.26 -18.91
N PRO A 230 -0.50 6.72 -20.16
CA PRO A 230 0.15 8.00 -20.43
C PRO A 230 -0.71 9.14 -19.87
N PHE A 231 -0.06 10.20 -19.40
CA PHE A 231 -0.68 11.43 -18.87
C PHE A 231 -0.98 12.41 -19.99
#